data_6708ddb0e7953a5aa3c7023efd2c9543
#
_entry.id   6708ddb0e7953a5aa3c7023efd2c9543
#
_cell.length_a   1.000
_cell.length_b   1.000
_cell.length_c   1.000
_cell.angle_alpha   90.00
_cell.angle_beta   90.00
_cell.angle_gamma   90.00
#
_symmetry.space_group_name_H-M   'P 1'
#
loop_
_entity.id
_entity.type
_entity.pdbx_description
1 polymer ?
#
loop_
_entity_poly.entity_id
_entity_poly.type
_entity_poly.pdbx_seq_one_letter_code
_entity_poly.pdbx_strand_id
1 'polypeptide(L)'
;MASDSKIRLFLITVALAITLVSCNKKNDVIPDTYVNFTLDLNDPEFVNLSGFGGSVVVGSSTNNWGPSAAGYDGNGIIICYGVDEFYAYDRTCPNDYVVNNLSVKVNIDPGNSTIAVCPKCGTKYGLTEGGTPASGVGRYPLKNYKTRQQGNYVTVWN
;
A
#
# COMPACT_ATOMS: atom_id res chain seq x y z
N MET A 1 23.34 -49.25 -13.52
CA MET A 1 23.99 -47.96 -13.27
C MET A 1 23.39 -46.75 -14.03
N ALA A 2 22.80 -46.91 -15.22
CA ALA A 2 22.20 -45.76 -15.95
C ALA A 2 20.79 -45.34 -15.47
N SER A 3 20.07 -46.22 -14.75
CA SER A 3 18.71 -45.96 -14.24
C SER A 3 18.74 -44.99 -13.02
N ASP A 4 19.70 -45.15 -12.13
CA ASP A 4 19.80 -44.34 -10.90
C ASP A 4 20.14 -42.87 -11.18
N SER A 5 20.92 -42.64 -12.23
CA SER A 5 21.29 -41.25 -12.64
C SER A 5 20.08 -40.47 -13.16
N LYS A 6 19.19 -41.13 -13.93
CA LYS A 6 17.96 -40.51 -14.46
C LYS A 6 16.96 -40.20 -13.35
N ILE A 7 16.84 -41.10 -12.37
CA ILE A 7 15.95 -40.91 -11.20
C ILE A 7 16.44 -39.77 -10.33
N ARG A 8 17.75 -39.68 -10.09
CA ARG A 8 18.36 -38.57 -9.33
C ARG A 8 18.17 -37.24 -10.04
N LEU A 9 18.37 -37.19 -11.36
CA LEU A 9 18.14 -35.95 -12.13
C LEU A 9 16.68 -35.52 -12.11
N PHE A 10 15.74 -36.44 -12.21
CA PHE A 10 14.30 -36.20 -12.15
C PHE A 10 13.90 -35.67 -10.76
N LEU A 11 14.43 -36.25 -9.68
CA LEU A 11 14.16 -35.77 -8.30
C LEU A 11 14.71 -34.36 -8.04
N ILE A 12 15.89 -34.04 -8.61
CA ILE A 12 16.48 -32.68 -8.49
C ILE A 12 15.64 -31.66 -9.25
N THR A 13 15.16 -31.99 -10.45
CA THR A 13 14.31 -31.07 -11.22
C THR A 13 12.95 -30.85 -10.56
N VAL A 14 12.35 -31.88 -9.97
CA VAL A 14 11.10 -31.74 -9.20
C VAL A 14 11.29 -30.93 -7.92
N ALA A 15 12.38 -31.15 -7.20
CA ALA A 15 12.71 -30.36 -6.00
C ALA A 15 12.94 -28.87 -6.32
N LEU A 16 13.59 -28.56 -7.44
CA LEU A 16 13.83 -27.19 -7.89
C LEU A 16 12.55 -26.50 -8.35
N ALA A 17 11.60 -27.23 -8.92
CA ALA A 17 10.31 -26.66 -9.35
C ALA A 17 9.39 -26.29 -8.16
N ILE A 18 9.53 -26.94 -7.01
CA ILE A 18 8.71 -26.67 -5.82
C ILE A 18 9.14 -25.39 -5.10
N THR A 19 10.38 -24.93 -5.29
CA THR A 19 10.88 -23.71 -4.60
C THR A 19 10.39 -22.39 -5.23
N LEU A 20 9.73 -22.42 -6.37
CA LEU A 20 9.25 -21.22 -7.08
C LEU A 20 7.82 -20.80 -6.70
N VAL A 21 7.13 -21.54 -5.82
CA VAL A 21 5.85 -21.09 -5.27
C VAL A 21 6.12 -20.13 -4.13
N SER A 22 6.62 -18.94 -4.45
CA SER A 22 6.60 -17.79 -3.54
C SER A 22 5.14 -17.36 -3.41
N CYS A 23 4.44 -17.85 -2.39
CA CYS A 23 3.19 -17.27 -1.94
C CYS A 23 3.48 -15.86 -1.45
N ASN A 24 3.26 -14.87 -2.29
CA ASN A 24 3.17 -13.47 -1.89
C ASN A 24 1.88 -13.32 -1.08
N LYS A 25 1.91 -13.73 0.21
CA LYS A 25 0.84 -13.44 1.15
C LYS A 25 0.84 -11.94 1.33
N LYS A 26 -0.07 -11.26 0.65
CA LYS A 26 -0.49 -9.93 1.08
C LYS A 26 -0.94 -10.07 2.54
N ASN A 27 -0.18 -9.52 3.47
CA ASN A 27 -0.60 -9.39 4.88
C ASN A 27 -1.65 -8.27 5.01
N ASP A 28 -2.66 -8.36 4.15
CA ASP A 28 -3.68 -7.35 4.01
C ASP A 28 -4.82 -7.69 4.96
N VAL A 29 -4.78 -7.08 6.14
CA VAL A 29 -5.77 -7.30 7.21
C VAL A 29 -7.00 -6.41 7.04
N ILE A 30 -6.91 -5.34 6.23
CA ILE A 30 -8.04 -4.49 5.91
C ILE A 30 -8.79 -5.10 4.72
N PRO A 31 -10.11 -5.28 4.80
CA PRO A 31 -10.92 -5.85 3.72
C PRO A 31 -10.76 -5.09 2.40
N ASP A 32 -10.97 -5.79 1.29
CA ASP A 32 -10.99 -5.15 -0.02
C ASP A 32 -12.20 -4.22 -0.13
N THR A 33 -11.96 -3.05 -0.69
CA THR A 33 -12.99 -2.08 -1.09
C THR A 33 -12.72 -1.64 -2.51
N TYR A 34 -13.75 -1.26 -3.23
CA TYR A 34 -13.60 -0.76 -4.59
C TYR A 34 -12.83 0.55 -4.59
N VAL A 35 -11.70 0.57 -5.32
CA VAL A 35 -10.89 1.76 -5.56
C VAL A 35 -10.57 1.81 -7.04
N ASN A 36 -10.88 2.94 -7.69
CA ASN A 36 -10.53 3.20 -9.08
C ASN A 36 -10.70 4.69 -9.39
N PHE A 37 -9.61 5.43 -9.41
CA PHE A 37 -9.60 6.84 -9.77
C PHE A 37 -8.27 7.22 -10.42
N THR A 38 -8.24 8.38 -11.08
CA THR A 38 -7.03 8.92 -11.70
C THR A 38 -6.86 10.37 -11.27
N LEU A 39 -5.67 10.72 -10.78
CA LEU A 39 -5.29 12.09 -10.46
C LEU A 39 -4.43 12.68 -11.59
N ASP A 40 -4.57 13.98 -11.82
CA ASP A 40 -3.74 14.77 -12.74
C ASP A 40 -2.69 15.53 -11.91
N LEU A 41 -1.40 15.22 -12.12
CA LEU A 41 -0.30 15.87 -11.40
C LEU A 41 -0.15 17.36 -11.72
N ASN A 42 -0.82 17.85 -12.77
CA ASN A 42 -0.89 19.30 -13.05
C ASN A 42 -1.92 20.02 -12.18
N ASP A 43 -2.80 19.30 -11.51
CA ASP A 43 -3.77 19.89 -10.59
C ASP A 43 -3.02 20.46 -9.36
N PRO A 44 -3.19 21.75 -9.04
CA PRO A 44 -2.56 22.38 -7.87
C PRO A 44 -2.83 21.65 -6.53
N GLU A 45 -3.94 20.92 -6.42
CA GLU A 45 -4.26 20.11 -5.24
C GLU A 45 -3.19 19.04 -4.97
N PHE A 46 -2.51 18.55 -6.02
CA PHE A 46 -1.50 17.49 -5.93
C PHE A 46 -0.05 18.00 -6.02
N VAL A 47 0.18 19.30 -5.90
CA VAL A 47 1.54 19.89 -5.98
C VAL A 47 2.54 19.23 -5.03
N ASN A 48 2.10 18.74 -3.88
CA ASN A 48 2.95 18.03 -2.91
C ASN A 48 3.50 16.70 -3.47
N LEU A 49 2.94 16.16 -4.55
CA LEU A 49 3.44 14.95 -5.20
C LEU A 49 4.53 15.22 -6.24
N SER A 50 4.97 16.47 -6.40
CA SER A 50 6.00 16.84 -7.38
C SER A 50 7.44 16.44 -7.01
N GLY A 51 7.67 16.00 -5.77
CA GLY A 51 8.99 15.62 -5.29
C GLY A 51 8.97 14.38 -4.41
N PHE A 52 10.12 13.71 -4.33
CA PHE A 52 10.32 12.53 -3.49
C PHE A 52 9.81 12.73 -2.05
N GLY A 53 9.07 11.77 -1.56
CA GLY A 53 8.49 11.78 -0.22
C GLY A 53 7.29 12.70 -0.05
N GLY A 54 6.91 13.44 -1.09
CA GLY A 54 5.68 14.22 -1.06
C GLY A 54 4.46 13.31 -0.96
N SER A 55 3.49 13.71 -0.16
CA SER A 55 2.28 12.92 0.03
C SER A 55 1.03 13.79 0.15
N VAL A 56 -0.10 13.24 -0.26
CA VAL A 56 -1.43 13.87 -0.18
C VAL A 56 -2.45 12.86 0.32
N VAL A 57 -3.52 13.38 0.88
CA VAL A 57 -4.70 12.58 1.23
C VAL A 57 -5.80 12.86 0.22
N VAL A 58 -6.39 11.81 -0.31
CA VAL A 58 -7.57 11.87 -1.18
C VAL A 58 -8.73 11.10 -0.56
N GLY A 59 -9.94 11.43 -0.96
CA GLY A 59 -11.15 10.79 -0.48
C GLY A 59 -12.32 10.96 -1.44
N SER A 60 -13.51 10.58 -1.00
CA SER A 60 -14.73 10.66 -1.81
C SER A 60 -15.11 12.07 -2.28
N SER A 61 -14.69 13.10 -1.55
CA SER A 61 -14.92 14.50 -1.92
C SER A 61 -13.88 15.08 -2.88
N THR A 62 -12.71 14.44 -3.01
CA THR A 62 -11.65 14.88 -3.90
C THR A 62 -12.11 14.71 -5.35
N ASN A 63 -12.10 15.80 -6.13
CA ASN A 63 -12.46 15.81 -7.55
C ASN A 63 -13.79 15.07 -7.87
N ASN A 64 -14.71 14.99 -6.91
CA ASN A 64 -15.99 14.27 -7.01
C ASN A 64 -15.85 12.78 -7.37
N TRP A 65 -14.73 12.13 -7.00
CA TRP A 65 -14.52 10.70 -7.28
C TRP A 65 -15.48 9.77 -6.53
N GLY A 66 -16.14 10.27 -5.47
CA GLY A 66 -17.13 9.51 -4.75
C GLY A 66 -16.56 8.23 -4.12
N PRO A 67 -17.33 7.13 -4.15
CA PRO A 67 -16.92 5.87 -3.51
C PRO A 67 -15.61 5.29 -4.04
N SER A 68 -15.22 5.62 -5.29
CA SER A 68 -14.01 5.06 -5.91
C SER A 68 -12.69 5.54 -5.30
N ALA A 69 -12.72 6.61 -4.51
CA ALA A 69 -11.56 7.11 -3.76
C ALA A 69 -11.80 7.13 -2.24
N ALA A 70 -12.89 6.52 -1.78
CA ALA A 70 -13.28 6.57 -0.36
C ALA A 70 -12.35 5.78 0.56
N GLY A 71 -11.68 4.74 0.06
CA GLY A 71 -10.96 3.78 0.89
C GLY A 71 -11.91 2.95 1.77
N TYR A 72 -11.34 2.10 2.62
CA TYR A 72 -12.12 1.31 3.55
C TYR A 72 -12.84 2.21 4.56
N ASP A 73 -14.11 1.96 4.78
CA ASP A 73 -14.97 2.71 5.72
C ASP A 73 -14.98 4.25 5.50
N GLY A 74 -14.70 4.68 4.26
CA GLY A 74 -14.64 6.11 3.93
C GLY A 74 -13.44 6.84 4.54
N ASN A 75 -12.40 6.15 4.95
CA ASN A 75 -11.23 6.75 5.60
C ASN A 75 -10.36 7.56 4.64
N GLY A 76 -10.49 7.32 3.34
CA GLY A 76 -9.64 7.93 2.31
C GLY A 76 -8.36 7.16 2.06
N ILE A 77 -7.54 7.70 1.18
CA ILE A 77 -6.32 7.09 0.67
C ILE A 77 -5.18 8.09 0.77
N ILE A 78 -3.99 7.64 1.19
CA ILE A 78 -2.76 8.43 1.12
C ILE A 78 -2.06 8.04 -0.17
N ILE A 79 -1.70 9.04 -0.98
CA ILE A 79 -0.81 8.90 -2.13
C ILE A 79 0.55 9.47 -1.73
N CYS A 80 1.63 8.74 -2.01
CA CYS A 80 3.00 9.17 -1.75
C CYS A 80 3.86 8.96 -3.00
N TYR A 81 4.71 9.93 -3.33
CA TYR A 81 5.69 9.79 -4.39
C TYR A 81 7.01 9.24 -3.84
N GLY A 82 7.39 8.05 -4.29
CA GLY A 82 8.65 7.38 -3.95
C GLY A 82 9.81 7.80 -4.86
N VAL A 83 10.79 6.91 -5.03
CA VAL A 83 11.98 7.20 -5.87
C VAL A 83 11.59 7.33 -7.34
N ASP A 84 10.87 6.37 -7.89
CA ASP A 84 10.46 6.34 -9.31
C ASP A 84 9.02 5.87 -9.49
N GLU A 85 8.24 5.79 -8.41
CA GLU A 85 6.89 5.28 -8.42
C GLU A 85 6.01 5.95 -7.37
N PHE A 86 4.70 5.88 -7.59
CA PHE A 86 3.71 6.30 -6.62
C PHE A 86 3.25 5.11 -5.78
N TYR A 87 3.04 5.36 -4.49
CA TYR A 87 2.40 4.43 -3.56
C TYR A 87 1.04 4.97 -3.17
N ALA A 88 0.09 4.07 -2.99
CA ALA A 88 -1.26 4.42 -2.54
C ALA A 88 -1.68 3.48 -1.40
N TYR A 89 -2.09 4.06 -0.27
CA TYR A 89 -2.43 3.30 0.94
C TYR A 89 -3.79 3.68 1.46
N ASP A 90 -4.55 2.67 1.89
CA ASP A 90 -5.73 2.91 2.71
C ASP A 90 -5.33 3.58 4.03
N ARG A 91 -6.10 4.55 4.47
CA ARG A 91 -5.83 5.27 5.71
C ARG A 91 -6.29 4.55 6.96
N THR A 92 -6.87 3.38 6.84
CA THR A 92 -7.29 2.59 8.01
C THR A 92 -6.08 1.99 8.69
N CYS A 93 -5.92 2.24 9.99
CA CYS A 93 -4.86 1.67 10.80
C CYS A 93 -5.05 0.16 10.93
N PRO A 94 -4.16 -0.69 10.38
CA PRO A 94 -4.33 -2.13 10.45
C PRO A 94 -4.17 -2.68 11.88
N ASN A 95 -3.37 -2.03 12.73
CA ASN A 95 -3.22 -2.45 14.13
C ASN A 95 -4.51 -2.24 14.93
N ASP A 96 -5.12 -1.05 14.85
CA ASP A 96 -6.37 -0.79 15.56
C ASP A 96 -7.53 -1.61 15.00
N TYR A 97 -7.52 -1.88 13.70
CA TYR A 97 -8.51 -2.75 13.08
C TYR A 97 -8.44 -4.18 13.64
N VAL A 98 -7.25 -4.78 13.71
CA VAL A 98 -7.08 -6.17 14.17
C VAL A 98 -7.23 -6.30 15.68
N VAL A 99 -6.62 -5.39 16.44
CA VAL A 99 -6.54 -5.52 17.91
C VAL A 99 -7.79 -4.98 18.60
N ASN A 100 -8.34 -3.88 18.10
CA ASN A 100 -9.41 -3.15 18.75
C ASN A 100 -10.75 -3.21 17.99
N ASN A 101 -10.77 -3.83 16.81
CA ASN A 101 -11.92 -3.83 15.89
C ASN A 101 -12.41 -2.39 15.59
N LEU A 102 -11.47 -1.48 15.37
CA LEU A 102 -11.75 -0.05 15.14
C LEU A 102 -11.18 0.42 13.81
N SER A 103 -12.01 1.15 13.08
CA SER A 103 -11.62 1.83 11.85
C SER A 103 -11.05 3.21 12.19
N VAL A 104 -9.72 3.30 12.40
CA VAL A 104 -9.03 4.53 12.80
C VAL A 104 -8.22 5.06 11.63
N LYS A 105 -8.41 6.33 11.27
CA LYS A 105 -7.65 7.00 10.20
C LYS A 105 -6.22 7.30 10.64
N VAL A 106 -5.22 6.86 9.87
CA VAL A 106 -3.86 7.38 10.00
C VAL A 106 -3.76 8.75 9.31
N ASN A 107 -2.86 9.59 9.79
CA ASN A 107 -2.63 10.92 9.23
C ASN A 107 -1.17 11.04 8.81
N ILE A 108 -0.91 11.81 7.76
CA ILE A 108 0.46 12.18 7.39
C ILE A 108 1.05 12.99 8.54
N ASP A 109 2.29 12.67 8.94
CA ASP A 109 3.01 13.39 9.98
C ASP A 109 3.31 14.81 9.47
N PRO A 110 2.88 15.88 10.19
CA PRO A 110 3.11 17.26 9.75
C PRO A 110 4.58 17.63 9.60
N GLY A 111 5.47 16.94 10.32
CA GLY A 111 6.93 17.18 10.27
C GLY A 111 7.65 16.30 9.25
N ASN A 112 6.99 15.27 8.71
CA ASN A 112 7.61 14.34 7.76
C ASN A 112 6.56 13.68 6.86
N SER A 113 6.45 14.16 5.63
CA SER A 113 5.48 13.66 4.64
C SER A 113 5.69 12.21 4.20
N THR A 114 6.85 11.60 4.50
CA THR A 114 7.10 10.17 4.24
C THR A 114 6.57 9.25 5.34
N ILE A 115 5.99 9.79 6.39
CA ILE A 115 5.47 9.04 7.55
C ILE A 115 3.98 9.27 7.70
N ALA A 116 3.22 8.20 7.96
CA ALA A 116 1.85 8.29 8.45
C ALA A 116 1.79 7.80 9.90
N VAL A 117 0.96 8.44 10.72
CA VAL A 117 0.84 8.16 12.16
C VAL A 117 -0.59 7.81 12.51
N CYS A 118 -0.79 6.73 13.24
CA CYS A 118 -2.08 6.44 13.84
C CYS A 118 -2.27 7.26 15.12
N PRO A 119 -3.31 8.11 15.22
CA PRO A 119 -3.53 8.96 16.39
C PRO A 119 -3.94 8.17 17.63
N LYS A 120 -4.39 6.90 17.48
CA LYS A 120 -4.84 6.06 18.58
C LYS A 120 -3.73 5.17 19.13
N CYS A 121 -3.11 4.34 18.30
CA CYS A 121 -2.07 3.40 18.77
C CYS A 121 -0.65 3.96 18.67
N GLY A 122 -0.45 5.14 18.07
CA GLY A 122 0.84 5.78 17.91
C GLY A 122 1.78 5.12 16.90
N THR A 123 1.34 4.08 16.20
CA THR A 123 2.17 3.42 15.19
C THR A 123 2.48 4.38 14.04
N LYS A 124 3.75 4.45 13.66
CA LYS A 124 4.24 5.20 12.50
C LYS A 124 4.50 4.24 11.35
N TYR A 125 4.07 4.62 10.16
CA TYR A 125 4.18 3.84 8.93
C TYR A 125 5.03 4.58 7.91
N GLY A 126 6.04 3.91 7.32
CA GLY A 126 6.88 4.47 6.27
C GLY A 126 6.18 4.41 4.92
N LEU A 127 5.79 5.56 4.38
CA LEU A 127 5.02 5.66 3.13
C LEU A 127 5.87 5.34 1.89
N THR A 128 7.18 5.60 1.94
CA THR A 128 8.13 5.24 0.88
C THR A 128 8.70 3.83 1.04
N GLU A 129 8.33 3.14 2.11
CA GLU A 129 8.84 1.82 2.51
C GLU A 129 7.74 0.76 2.51
N GLY A 130 6.80 0.85 1.57
CA GLY A 130 5.71 -0.11 1.42
C GLY A 130 4.64 -0.03 2.49
N GLY A 131 4.50 1.11 3.19
CA GLY A 131 3.52 1.30 4.26
C GLY A 131 3.81 0.47 5.51
N THR A 132 5.06 -0.01 5.68
CA THR A 132 5.44 -0.86 6.81
C THR A 132 5.52 -0.08 8.12
N PRO A 133 5.25 -0.71 9.28
CA PRO A 133 5.47 -0.08 10.57
C PRO A 133 6.95 0.26 10.78
N ALA A 134 7.27 1.55 10.91
CA ALA A 134 8.61 2.05 11.22
C ALA A 134 8.85 2.15 12.73
N SER A 135 7.80 2.38 13.52
CA SER A 135 7.85 2.39 14.99
C SER A 135 6.45 2.24 15.60
N GLY A 136 6.42 1.95 16.90
CA GLY A 136 5.18 1.75 17.66
C GLY A 136 4.79 0.27 17.78
N VAL A 137 3.51 0.02 18.07
CA VAL A 137 3.02 -1.35 18.39
C VAL A 137 2.51 -2.10 17.16
N GLY A 138 2.35 -1.45 16.02
CA GLY A 138 1.82 -2.05 14.80
C GLY A 138 2.71 -3.15 14.24
N ARG A 139 2.08 -4.19 13.68
CA ARG A 139 2.75 -5.35 13.08
C ARG A 139 2.40 -5.57 11.62
N TYR A 140 1.36 -4.92 11.14
CA TYR A 140 0.85 -5.08 9.78
C TYR A 140 1.11 -3.80 8.98
N PRO A 141 1.51 -3.91 7.71
CA PRO A 141 1.64 -2.74 6.85
C PRO A 141 0.26 -2.15 6.55
N LEU A 142 0.24 -0.89 6.12
CA LEU A 142 -0.95 -0.28 5.54
C LEU A 142 -1.39 -1.09 4.32
N LYS A 143 -2.70 -1.21 4.10
CA LYS A 143 -3.22 -1.80 2.87
C LYS A 143 -2.81 -0.95 1.68
N ASN A 144 -2.13 -1.56 0.71
CA ASN A 144 -1.71 -0.86 -0.49
C ASN A 144 -2.65 -1.13 -1.67
N TYR A 145 -2.82 -0.11 -2.50
CA TYR A 145 -3.48 -0.17 -3.79
C TYR A 145 -2.45 -0.17 -4.91
N LYS A 146 -2.82 -0.65 -6.08
CA LYS A 146 -1.96 -0.58 -7.27
C LYS A 146 -1.93 0.84 -7.80
N THR A 147 -0.80 1.23 -8.35
CA THR A 147 -0.62 2.54 -8.98
C THR A 147 0.03 2.39 -10.35
N ARG A 148 -0.29 3.29 -11.27
CA ARG A 148 0.35 3.39 -12.57
C ARG A 148 0.41 4.82 -13.01
N GLN A 149 1.61 5.31 -13.31
CA GLN A 149 1.79 6.62 -13.93
C GLN A 149 1.82 6.50 -15.45
N GLN A 150 1.13 7.41 -16.13
CA GLN A 150 1.19 7.62 -17.58
C GLN A 150 1.23 9.13 -17.85
N GLY A 151 2.41 9.66 -18.18
CA GLY A 151 2.62 11.11 -18.29
C GLY A 151 2.31 11.79 -16.95
N ASN A 152 1.40 12.76 -16.97
CA ASN A 152 0.99 13.50 -15.75
C ASN A 152 -0.19 12.85 -15.02
N TYR A 153 -0.64 11.68 -15.43
CA TYR A 153 -1.75 10.99 -14.79
C TYR A 153 -1.29 9.80 -13.95
N VAL A 154 -1.80 9.69 -12.74
CA VAL A 154 -1.59 8.54 -11.87
C VAL A 154 -2.92 7.87 -11.60
N THR A 155 -3.07 6.64 -12.08
CA THR A 155 -4.25 5.81 -11.81
C THR A 155 -4.00 4.96 -10.58
N VAL A 156 -4.99 4.86 -9.70
CA VAL A 156 -4.99 4.07 -8.46
C VAL A 156 -6.16 3.10 -8.50
N TRP A 157 -5.90 1.82 -8.23
CA TRP A 157 -6.95 0.77 -8.20
C TRP A 157 -6.56 -0.40 -7.30
N ASN A 158 -7.50 -1.27 -6.98
CA ASN A 158 -7.30 -2.54 -6.26
C ASN A 158 -7.38 -3.78 -7.17
#